data_6269399111d7a10710241de50bf30dc1
#
_entry.id   6269399111d7a10710241de50bf30dc1
#
_cell.length_a   1.000
_cell.length_b   1.000
_cell.length_c   1.000
_cell.angle_alpha   90.00
_cell.angle_beta   90.00
_cell.angle_gamma   90.00
#
_symmetry.space_group_name_H-M   'P 1'
#
loop_
_entity.id
_entity.type
_entity.pdbx_description
1 polymer ?
#
loop_
_entity_poly.entity_id
_entity_poly.type
_entity_poly.pdbx_seq_one_letter_code
_entity_poly.pdbx_strand_id
1 'polypeptide(L)'
;MDTNFSTVRDGRQLTLERDSSKRVLTGCFLSLLIFTTLLGNTLVCVAVTKFRHLRSKVTNFFVISLAISDLLVAILVMPWKAATEIVGFWPFGAFCNVWVAFDIMCSTASILNLCVISVDRYWAISSPFRYERKMTPKVACLMISVAWTLSVLISFIPVQLNWHRAQTTSYSELNGTYISDLPPDENCDSSLNRTYAISSSLISFYIPVAIMLVTYTRIYRIAQKQIRRISALERAAESAKNRHSSMGNSSNMDCESSFKMSFKRETKV
;
A
#
# COMPACT_ATOMS: atom_id res chain seq x y z
N MET A 1 22.70 56.68 7.73
CA MET A 1 22.28 55.57 8.58
C MET A 1 21.05 54.83 8.04
N ASP A 2 20.49 55.26 6.89
CA ASP A 2 19.19 54.80 6.38
C ASP A 2 19.24 53.65 5.34
N THR A 3 20.41 53.28 4.85
CA THR A 3 20.56 52.22 3.84
C THR A 3 20.45 50.80 4.41
N ASN A 4 20.73 50.59 5.70
CA ASN A 4 20.61 49.29 6.33
C ASN A 4 19.17 48.87 6.69
N PHE A 5 18.27 49.87 6.86
CA PHE A 5 16.88 49.61 7.23
C PHE A 5 16.02 49.19 6.02
N SER A 6 16.31 49.75 4.85
CA SER A 6 15.62 49.38 3.60
C SER A 6 15.97 47.97 3.11
N THR A 7 17.24 47.56 3.19
CA THR A 7 17.69 46.21 2.81
C THR A 7 17.17 45.11 3.73
N VAL A 8 17.04 45.35 5.04
CA VAL A 8 16.44 44.42 6.01
C VAL A 8 14.94 44.26 5.78
N ARG A 9 14.24 45.36 5.41
CA ARG A 9 12.79 45.32 5.10
C ARG A 9 12.53 44.56 3.80
N ASP A 10 13.33 44.75 2.75
CA ASP A 10 13.24 44.10 1.46
C ASP A 10 13.55 42.58 1.58
N GLY A 11 14.58 42.21 2.33
CA GLY A 11 14.90 40.81 2.63
C GLY A 11 13.79 40.07 3.39
N ARG A 12 13.12 40.76 4.35
CA ARG A 12 11.98 40.18 5.09
C ARG A 12 10.74 40.03 4.21
N GLN A 13 10.50 40.95 3.29
CA GLN A 13 9.38 40.89 2.35
C GLN A 13 9.54 39.72 1.35
N LEU A 14 10.76 39.55 0.82
CA LEU A 14 11.11 38.44 -0.05
C LEU A 14 10.97 37.05 0.63
N THR A 15 11.32 36.94 1.92
CA THR A 15 11.15 35.68 2.68
C THR A 15 9.68 35.39 2.93
N LEU A 16 8.86 36.40 3.26
CA LEU A 16 7.41 36.26 3.44
C LEU A 16 6.70 35.85 2.15
N GLU A 17 7.04 36.42 1.01
CA GLU A 17 6.49 36.04 -0.30
C GLU A 17 6.89 34.62 -0.69
N ARG A 18 8.14 34.21 -0.45
CA ARG A 18 8.60 32.85 -0.71
C ARG A 18 7.88 31.83 0.14
N ASP A 19 7.65 32.11 1.41
CA ASP A 19 6.93 31.19 2.32
C ASP A 19 5.44 31.11 1.98
N SER A 20 4.83 32.24 1.60
CA SER A 20 3.45 32.24 1.11
C SER A 20 3.29 31.42 -0.17
N SER A 21 4.21 31.55 -1.12
CA SER A 21 4.22 30.81 -2.37
C SER A 21 4.37 29.30 -2.14
N LYS A 22 5.24 28.90 -1.21
CA LYS A 22 5.39 27.49 -0.83
C LYS A 22 4.11 26.90 -0.22
N ARG A 23 3.46 27.63 0.69
CA ARG A 23 2.20 27.19 1.34
C ARG A 23 1.10 27.01 0.31
N VAL A 24 0.95 27.93 -0.64
CA VAL A 24 -0.03 27.83 -1.73
C VAL A 24 0.26 26.60 -2.60
N LEU A 25 1.52 26.40 -3.00
CA LEU A 25 1.91 25.25 -3.82
C LEU A 25 1.64 23.92 -3.08
N THR A 26 2.01 23.84 -1.81
CA THR A 26 1.74 22.67 -0.96
C THR A 26 0.23 22.44 -0.83
N GLY A 27 -0.56 23.49 -0.61
CA GLY A 27 -2.01 23.39 -0.54
C GLY A 27 -2.65 22.88 -1.83
N CYS A 28 -2.23 23.38 -3.00
CA CYS A 28 -2.69 22.89 -4.29
C CYS A 28 -2.32 21.41 -4.51
N PHE A 29 -1.10 21.02 -4.17
CA PHE A 29 -0.64 19.63 -4.27
C PHE A 29 -1.45 18.70 -3.37
N LEU A 30 -1.67 19.05 -2.11
CA LEU A 30 -2.47 18.28 -1.17
C LEU A 30 -3.93 18.18 -1.61
N SER A 31 -4.52 19.25 -2.13
CA SER A 31 -5.89 19.25 -2.66
C SER A 31 -6.03 18.29 -3.86
N LEU A 32 -5.03 18.27 -4.75
CA LEU A 32 -4.98 17.33 -5.87
C LEU A 32 -4.87 15.89 -5.39
N LEU A 33 -4.04 15.61 -4.38
CA LEU A 33 -3.92 14.28 -3.78
C LEU A 33 -5.24 13.83 -3.15
N ILE A 34 -5.92 14.69 -2.38
CA ILE A 34 -7.24 14.39 -1.80
C ILE A 34 -8.22 14.03 -2.90
N PHE A 35 -8.32 14.86 -3.94
CA PHE A 35 -9.25 14.64 -5.04
C PHE A 35 -8.99 13.32 -5.76
N THR A 36 -7.74 13.04 -6.11
CA THR A 36 -7.37 11.79 -6.80
C THR A 36 -7.61 10.55 -5.94
N THR A 37 -7.36 10.63 -4.63
CA THR A 37 -7.64 9.55 -3.68
C THR A 37 -9.13 9.29 -3.55
N LEU A 38 -9.94 10.34 -3.41
CA LEU A 38 -11.41 10.23 -3.36
C LEU A 38 -11.97 9.62 -4.64
N LEU A 39 -11.56 10.13 -5.79
CA LEU A 39 -12.04 9.66 -7.08
C LEU A 39 -11.65 8.21 -7.33
N GLY A 40 -10.37 7.87 -7.15
CA GLY A 40 -9.84 6.53 -7.41
C GLY A 40 -10.48 5.46 -6.52
N ASN A 41 -10.53 5.69 -5.22
CA ASN A 41 -11.08 4.71 -4.27
C ASN A 41 -12.61 4.60 -4.37
N THR A 42 -13.33 5.70 -4.63
CA THR A 42 -14.76 5.66 -4.93
C THR A 42 -15.04 4.84 -6.19
N LEU A 43 -14.24 5.04 -7.24
CA LEU A 43 -14.38 4.26 -8.48
C LEU A 43 -14.17 2.76 -8.24
N VAL A 44 -13.18 2.38 -7.43
CA VAL A 44 -12.95 0.98 -7.03
C VAL A 44 -14.16 0.42 -6.28
N CYS A 45 -14.70 1.12 -5.29
CA CYS A 45 -15.88 0.69 -4.53
C CYS A 45 -17.09 0.52 -5.46
N VAL A 46 -17.36 1.49 -6.34
CA VAL A 46 -18.48 1.44 -7.29
C VAL A 46 -18.29 0.29 -8.29
N ALA A 47 -17.09 0.10 -8.83
CA ALA A 47 -16.83 -0.96 -9.79
C ALA A 47 -17.09 -2.35 -9.18
N VAL A 48 -16.57 -2.61 -7.98
CA VAL A 48 -16.74 -3.92 -7.34
C VAL A 48 -18.19 -4.16 -6.89
N THR A 49 -18.90 -3.13 -6.43
CA THR A 49 -20.31 -3.28 -6.03
C THR A 49 -21.25 -3.44 -7.22
N LYS A 50 -21.02 -2.72 -8.32
CA LYS A 50 -21.85 -2.72 -9.53
C LYS A 50 -21.70 -3.99 -10.37
N PHE A 51 -20.47 -4.48 -10.53
CA PHE A 51 -20.19 -5.62 -11.40
C PHE A 51 -20.24 -6.95 -10.61
N ARG A 52 -21.25 -7.78 -10.87
CA ARG A 52 -21.45 -9.10 -10.21
C ARG A 52 -20.21 -10.01 -10.31
N HIS A 53 -19.53 -10.00 -11.44
CA HIS A 53 -18.33 -10.81 -11.65
C HIS A 53 -17.19 -10.43 -10.69
N LEU A 54 -17.01 -9.13 -10.41
CA LEU A 54 -16.02 -8.65 -9.46
C LEU A 54 -16.43 -8.98 -8.01
N ARG A 55 -17.72 -8.81 -7.68
CA ARG A 55 -18.25 -9.09 -6.34
C ARG A 55 -18.18 -10.56 -5.94
N SER A 56 -18.21 -11.50 -6.90
CA SER A 56 -18.13 -12.94 -6.61
C SER A 56 -16.75 -13.40 -6.15
N LYS A 57 -15.69 -12.64 -6.43
CA LYS A 57 -14.32 -13.00 -6.03
C LYS A 57 -14.02 -12.55 -4.60
N VAL A 58 -13.66 -13.50 -3.75
CA VAL A 58 -13.35 -13.26 -2.32
C VAL A 58 -12.25 -12.21 -2.14
N THR A 59 -11.23 -12.20 -2.99
CA THR A 59 -10.16 -11.20 -2.98
C THR A 59 -10.66 -9.75 -3.05
N ASN A 60 -11.76 -9.50 -3.76
CA ASN A 60 -12.26 -8.14 -3.92
C ASN A 60 -12.86 -7.56 -2.65
N PHE A 61 -13.20 -8.40 -1.63
CA PHE A 61 -13.56 -7.91 -0.29
C PHE A 61 -12.40 -7.17 0.37
N PHE A 62 -11.18 -7.66 0.22
CA PHE A 62 -9.98 -7.00 0.74
C PHE A 62 -9.71 -5.69 0.01
N VAL A 63 -9.91 -5.65 -1.32
CA VAL A 63 -9.74 -4.45 -2.13
C VAL A 63 -10.75 -3.37 -1.74
N ILE A 64 -12.02 -3.74 -1.49
CA ILE A 64 -13.04 -2.80 -0.97
C ILE A 64 -12.62 -2.29 0.41
N SER A 65 -12.20 -3.17 1.32
CA SER A 65 -11.77 -2.79 2.66
C SER A 65 -10.61 -1.78 2.62
N LEU A 66 -9.63 -2.00 1.73
CA LEU A 66 -8.54 -1.06 1.49
C LEU A 66 -9.06 0.28 0.94
N ALA A 67 -9.91 0.24 -0.07
CA ALA A 67 -10.48 1.46 -0.64
C ALA A 67 -11.30 2.27 0.39
N ILE A 68 -12.01 1.60 1.30
CA ILE A 68 -12.73 2.26 2.40
C ILE A 68 -11.75 2.93 3.38
N SER A 69 -10.67 2.25 3.80
CA SER A 69 -9.67 2.86 4.68
C SER A 69 -9.02 4.09 4.05
N ASP A 70 -8.72 4.03 2.74
CA ASP A 70 -8.13 5.15 2.02
C ASP A 70 -9.12 6.32 1.82
N LEU A 71 -10.41 6.04 1.64
CA LEU A 71 -11.48 7.07 1.64
C LEU A 71 -11.59 7.74 3.01
N LEU A 72 -11.48 6.98 4.11
CA LEU A 72 -11.50 7.56 5.45
C LEU A 72 -10.28 8.47 5.69
N VAL A 73 -9.09 8.08 5.23
CA VAL A 73 -7.90 8.96 5.26
C VAL A 73 -8.19 10.26 4.50
N ALA A 74 -8.72 10.16 3.27
CA ALA A 74 -8.96 11.33 2.43
C ALA A 74 -10.04 12.28 2.98
N ILE A 75 -11.01 11.78 3.76
CA ILE A 75 -12.12 12.58 4.32
C ILE A 75 -11.80 13.06 5.73
N LEU A 76 -11.28 12.18 6.60
CA LEU A 76 -11.14 12.46 8.03
C LEU A 76 -9.75 12.99 8.42
N VAL A 77 -8.72 12.78 7.61
CA VAL A 77 -7.34 13.11 7.99
C VAL A 77 -6.74 14.19 7.10
N MET A 78 -6.74 13.97 5.79
CA MET A 78 -6.03 14.84 4.85
C MET A 78 -6.53 16.29 4.82
N PRO A 79 -7.84 16.61 4.90
CA PRO A 79 -8.30 18.00 4.83
C PRO A 79 -7.82 18.85 6.00
N TRP A 80 -7.79 18.29 7.20
CA TRP A 80 -7.31 18.99 8.41
C TRP A 80 -5.80 19.22 8.35
N LYS A 81 -5.04 18.23 7.87
CA LYS A 81 -3.59 18.38 7.65
C LYS A 81 -3.32 19.46 6.60
N ALA A 82 -4.04 19.44 5.49
CA ALA A 82 -3.92 20.46 4.45
C ALA A 82 -4.23 21.86 4.98
N ALA A 83 -5.28 22.01 5.80
CA ALA A 83 -5.63 23.27 6.43
C ALA A 83 -4.50 23.76 7.36
N THR A 84 -3.93 22.88 8.17
CA THR A 84 -2.80 23.20 9.07
C THR A 84 -1.56 23.67 8.31
N GLU A 85 -1.22 23.00 7.21
CA GLU A 85 -0.08 23.37 6.35
C GLU A 85 -0.26 24.76 5.70
N ILE A 86 -1.50 25.12 5.34
CA ILE A 86 -1.80 26.43 4.74
C ILE A 86 -1.76 27.53 5.80
N VAL A 87 -2.39 27.29 6.97
CA VAL A 87 -2.49 28.26 8.06
C VAL A 87 -1.16 28.40 8.81
N GLY A 88 -0.41 27.30 8.97
CA GLY A 88 0.89 27.27 9.66
C GLY A 88 0.81 26.93 11.15
N PHE A 89 -0.37 26.72 11.69
CA PHE A 89 -0.61 26.26 13.07
C PHE A 89 -1.88 25.41 13.13
N TRP A 90 -2.13 24.72 14.26
CA TRP A 90 -3.32 23.91 14.46
C TRP A 90 -4.49 24.76 15.00
N PRO A 91 -5.50 25.09 14.19
CA PRO A 91 -6.59 26.00 14.62
C PRO A 91 -7.74 25.28 15.33
N PHE A 92 -7.71 23.94 15.46
CA PHE A 92 -8.87 23.13 15.87
C PHE A 92 -8.83 22.68 17.34
N GLY A 93 -7.91 23.20 18.15
CA GLY A 93 -7.84 23.00 19.60
C GLY A 93 -7.89 21.53 20.04
N ALA A 94 -8.82 21.18 20.93
CA ALA A 94 -8.95 19.85 21.52
C ALA A 94 -9.28 18.73 20.51
N PHE A 95 -9.68 19.04 19.28
CA PHE A 95 -9.89 18.07 18.21
C PHE A 95 -8.61 17.32 17.80
N CYS A 96 -7.44 17.86 18.16
CA CYS A 96 -6.13 17.26 17.91
C CYS A 96 -6.05 15.78 18.30
N ASN A 97 -6.46 15.40 19.51
CA ASN A 97 -6.39 14.01 19.97
C ASN A 97 -7.25 13.06 19.12
N VAL A 98 -8.45 13.52 18.76
CA VAL A 98 -9.37 12.74 17.93
C VAL A 98 -8.80 12.56 16.52
N TRP A 99 -8.26 13.65 15.95
CA TRP A 99 -7.63 13.63 14.64
C TRP A 99 -6.41 12.69 14.58
N VAL A 100 -5.51 12.77 15.57
CA VAL A 100 -4.35 11.86 15.70
C VAL A 100 -4.81 10.41 15.79
N ALA A 101 -5.85 10.11 16.58
CA ALA A 101 -6.39 8.76 16.69
C ALA A 101 -6.91 8.24 15.35
N PHE A 102 -7.65 9.05 14.58
CA PHE A 102 -8.13 8.66 13.26
C PHE A 102 -7.01 8.52 12.25
N ASP A 103 -6.00 9.37 12.28
CA ASP A 103 -4.83 9.28 11.40
C ASP A 103 -4.09 7.93 11.61
N ILE A 104 -3.76 7.60 12.85
CA ILE A 104 -3.10 6.33 13.17
C ILE A 104 -4.01 5.14 12.82
N MET A 105 -5.30 5.20 13.12
CA MET A 105 -6.26 4.13 12.83
C MET A 105 -6.36 3.85 11.33
N CYS A 106 -6.64 4.87 10.54
CA CYS A 106 -6.85 4.71 9.11
C CYS A 106 -5.57 4.27 8.39
N SER A 107 -4.43 4.86 8.75
CA SER A 107 -3.12 4.48 8.20
C SER A 107 -2.76 3.03 8.56
N THR A 108 -2.95 2.63 9.81
CA THR A 108 -2.72 1.25 10.26
C THR A 108 -3.67 0.27 9.56
N ALA A 109 -4.95 0.63 9.39
CA ALA A 109 -5.93 -0.19 8.69
C ALA A 109 -5.54 -0.42 7.24
N SER A 110 -5.10 0.63 6.51
CA SER A 110 -4.63 0.53 5.13
C SER A 110 -3.43 -0.43 5.02
N ILE A 111 -2.42 -0.28 5.90
CA ILE A 111 -1.23 -1.14 5.89
C ILE A 111 -1.58 -2.59 6.23
N LEU A 112 -2.44 -2.84 7.21
CA LEU A 112 -2.89 -4.19 7.57
C LEU A 112 -3.74 -4.81 6.46
N ASN A 113 -4.58 -4.05 5.76
CA ASN A 113 -5.31 -4.53 4.58
C ASN A 113 -4.36 -4.95 3.46
N LEU A 114 -3.29 -4.18 3.18
CA LEU A 114 -2.26 -4.57 2.22
C LEU A 114 -1.54 -5.86 2.65
N CYS A 115 -1.25 -6.01 3.94
CA CYS A 115 -0.66 -7.22 4.49
C CYS A 115 -1.58 -8.44 4.28
N VAL A 116 -2.88 -8.30 4.55
CA VAL A 116 -3.88 -9.35 4.32
C VAL A 116 -3.98 -9.70 2.84
N ILE A 117 -4.00 -8.72 1.93
CA ILE A 117 -3.98 -8.93 0.48
C ILE A 117 -2.73 -9.71 0.06
N SER A 118 -1.56 -9.38 0.61
CA SER A 118 -0.33 -10.09 0.27
C SER A 118 -0.35 -11.55 0.71
N VAL A 119 -0.90 -11.85 1.88
CA VAL A 119 -1.09 -13.22 2.40
C VAL A 119 -2.11 -13.98 1.55
N ASP A 120 -3.22 -13.34 1.17
CA ASP A 120 -4.22 -13.92 0.26
C ASP A 120 -3.61 -14.34 -1.07
N ARG A 121 -2.81 -13.45 -1.68
CA ARG A 121 -2.10 -13.76 -2.93
C ARG A 121 -1.11 -14.90 -2.77
N TYR A 122 -0.37 -14.94 -1.67
CA TYR A 122 0.56 -16.02 -1.38
C TYR A 122 -0.15 -17.37 -1.33
N TRP A 123 -1.28 -17.47 -0.64
CA TRP A 123 -2.04 -18.71 -0.56
C TRP A 123 -2.63 -19.14 -1.90
N ALA A 124 -3.16 -18.19 -2.67
CA ALA A 124 -3.71 -18.44 -4.00
C ALA A 124 -2.66 -19.02 -4.96
N ILE A 125 -1.41 -18.54 -4.91
CA ILE A 125 -0.33 -18.96 -5.79
C ILE A 125 0.37 -20.24 -5.28
N SER A 126 0.56 -20.33 -3.96
CA SER A 126 1.26 -21.46 -3.32
C SER A 126 0.48 -22.77 -3.35
N SER A 127 -0.84 -22.70 -3.17
CA SER A 127 -1.70 -23.89 -3.04
C SER A 127 -3.10 -23.64 -3.60
N PRO A 128 -3.29 -23.57 -4.94
CA PRO A 128 -4.56 -23.16 -5.58
C PRO A 128 -5.75 -24.01 -5.13
N PHE A 129 -5.63 -25.34 -5.16
CA PHE A 129 -6.71 -26.27 -4.79
C PHE A 129 -7.14 -26.17 -3.32
N ARG A 130 -6.20 -25.87 -2.42
CA ARG A 130 -6.50 -25.66 -1.01
C ARG A 130 -7.11 -24.28 -0.77
N TYR A 131 -6.68 -23.29 -1.56
CA TYR A 131 -7.19 -21.92 -1.50
C TYR A 131 -8.68 -21.89 -1.83
N GLU A 132 -9.11 -22.42 -2.98
CA GLU A 132 -10.53 -22.45 -3.39
C GLU A 132 -11.44 -23.09 -2.34
N ARG A 133 -10.98 -24.14 -1.66
CA ARG A 133 -11.77 -24.82 -0.65
C ARG A 133 -11.82 -24.11 0.70
N LYS A 134 -10.78 -23.35 1.10
CA LYS A 134 -10.67 -22.73 2.41
C LYS A 134 -11.00 -21.25 2.42
N MET A 135 -10.71 -20.53 1.33
CA MET A 135 -10.96 -19.08 1.26
C MET A 135 -12.42 -18.81 0.92
N THR A 136 -13.22 -18.70 1.97
CA THR A 136 -14.64 -18.35 1.87
C THR A 136 -14.86 -16.89 2.19
N PRO A 137 -15.99 -16.27 1.79
CA PRO A 137 -16.33 -14.91 2.17
C PRO A 137 -16.30 -14.68 3.69
N LYS A 138 -16.69 -15.69 4.48
CA LYS A 138 -16.64 -15.63 5.94
C LYS A 138 -15.21 -15.47 6.48
N VAL A 139 -14.25 -16.21 5.90
CA VAL A 139 -12.84 -16.12 6.28
C VAL A 139 -12.28 -14.75 5.91
N ALA A 140 -12.61 -14.24 4.72
CA ALA A 140 -12.20 -12.90 4.31
C ALA A 140 -12.74 -11.80 5.24
N CYS A 141 -14.04 -11.86 5.57
CA CYS A 141 -14.64 -10.93 6.54
C CYS A 141 -13.98 -11.02 7.92
N LEU A 142 -13.65 -12.22 8.38
CA LEU A 142 -12.94 -12.41 9.64
C LEU A 142 -11.54 -11.73 9.60
N MET A 143 -10.77 -11.95 8.54
CA MET A 143 -9.44 -11.33 8.37
C MET A 143 -9.53 -9.81 8.34
N ILE A 144 -10.50 -9.25 7.62
CA ILE A 144 -10.78 -7.82 7.58
C ILE A 144 -11.16 -7.30 8.97
N SER A 145 -12.08 -7.97 9.66
CA SER A 145 -12.49 -7.58 11.00
C SER A 145 -11.35 -7.56 11.99
N VAL A 146 -10.44 -8.54 11.93
CA VAL A 146 -9.23 -8.57 12.75
C VAL A 146 -8.33 -7.37 12.44
N ALA A 147 -8.11 -7.06 11.15
CA ALA A 147 -7.28 -5.92 10.76
C ALA A 147 -7.86 -4.59 11.28
N TRP A 148 -9.17 -4.35 11.14
CA TRP A 148 -9.83 -3.16 11.65
C TRP A 148 -9.82 -3.09 13.19
N THR A 149 -10.08 -4.19 13.87
CA THR A 149 -10.04 -4.24 15.34
C THR A 149 -8.65 -3.91 15.87
N LEU A 150 -7.59 -4.50 15.29
CA LEU A 150 -6.22 -4.19 15.65
C LEU A 150 -5.87 -2.72 15.40
N SER A 151 -6.32 -2.14 14.29
CA SER A 151 -6.10 -0.73 13.96
C SER A 151 -6.74 0.20 15.01
N VAL A 152 -7.97 -0.10 15.42
CA VAL A 152 -8.67 0.64 16.48
C VAL A 152 -7.94 0.53 17.82
N LEU A 153 -7.55 -0.68 18.22
CA LEU A 153 -6.86 -0.89 19.51
C LEU A 153 -5.50 -0.18 19.55
N ILE A 154 -4.71 -0.28 18.49
CA ILE A 154 -3.38 0.35 18.40
C ILE A 154 -3.48 1.88 18.40
N SER A 155 -4.55 2.44 17.83
CA SER A 155 -4.77 3.87 17.73
C SER A 155 -5.40 4.47 18.99
N PHE A 156 -6.60 4.00 19.35
CA PHE A 156 -7.40 4.67 20.37
C PHE A 156 -6.91 4.44 21.80
N ILE A 157 -6.38 3.24 22.13
CA ILE A 157 -5.94 2.96 23.50
C ILE A 157 -4.80 3.91 23.93
N PRO A 158 -3.69 4.05 23.19
CA PRO A 158 -2.61 4.93 23.60
C PRO A 158 -3.00 6.41 23.59
N VAL A 159 -3.88 6.81 22.65
CA VAL A 159 -4.33 8.21 22.59
C VAL A 159 -5.21 8.55 23.79
N GLN A 160 -6.14 7.66 24.19
CA GLN A 160 -6.99 7.85 25.37
C GLN A 160 -6.19 7.86 26.67
N LEU A 161 -5.09 7.07 26.74
CA LEU A 161 -4.21 7.04 27.88
C LEU A 161 -3.17 8.18 27.88
N ASN A 162 -3.25 9.11 26.93
CA ASN A 162 -2.32 10.21 26.73
C ASN A 162 -0.83 9.79 26.58
N TRP A 163 -0.55 8.54 26.19
CA TRP A 163 0.82 8.06 25.97
C TRP A 163 1.50 8.73 24.78
N HIS A 164 0.71 9.29 23.87
CA HIS A 164 1.20 10.00 22.69
C HIS A 164 1.82 11.36 23.04
N ARG A 165 1.46 11.97 24.17
CA ARG A 165 1.98 13.28 24.57
C ARG A 165 3.32 13.15 25.29
N ALA A 166 4.31 13.95 24.86
CA ALA A 166 5.53 14.11 25.65
C ALA A 166 5.17 14.92 26.92
N GLN A 167 5.54 14.39 28.09
CA GLN A 167 5.49 15.18 29.31
C GLN A 167 6.66 16.18 29.27
N THR A 168 6.41 17.35 28.72
CA THR A 168 7.34 18.48 28.84
C THR A 168 7.20 19.07 30.24
N THR A 169 7.89 18.49 31.22
CA THR A 169 8.21 19.18 32.45
C THR A 169 9.35 20.14 32.15
N SER A 170 9.04 21.26 31.51
CA SER A 170 9.96 22.39 31.41
C SER A 170 9.94 23.11 32.75
N TYR A 171 10.80 22.71 33.68
CA TYR A 171 11.13 23.50 34.86
C TYR A 171 12.07 24.62 34.42
N SER A 172 11.55 25.77 34.12
CA SER A 172 12.34 27.02 34.11
C SER A 172 12.40 27.53 35.53
N GLU A 173 13.48 27.20 36.22
CA GLU A 173 13.81 27.84 37.52
C GLU A 173 14.31 29.24 37.23
N LEU A 174 13.41 30.22 37.23
CA LEU A 174 13.75 31.61 37.25
C LEU A 174 13.08 32.24 38.47
N ASN A 175 13.88 32.55 39.50
CA ASN A 175 13.48 33.28 40.72
C ASN A 175 12.36 32.68 41.59
N GLY A 176 12.31 31.36 41.81
CA GLY A 176 11.46 30.77 42.87
C GLY A 176 9.95 30.85 42.62
N THR A 177 9.50 31.24 41.41
CA THR A 177 8.10 31.24 41.05
C THR A 177 7.89 30.27 39.91
N TYR A 178 7.07 29.25 40.16
CA TYR A 178 6.68 28.27 39.13
C TYR A 178 5.67 28.92 38.19
N ILE A 179 6.14 29.43 37.06
CA ILE A 179 5.24 29.91 35.99
C ILE A 179 5.08 28.76 35.02
N SER A 180 3.93 28.12 35.04
CA SER A 180 3.49 27.12 34.07
C SER A 180 2.85 27.78 32.85
N ASP A 181 3.48 28.85 32.34
CA ASP A 181 3.01 29.56 31.15
C ASP A 181 3.92 29.24 29.94
N LEU A 182 3.94 27.99 29.54
CA LEU A 182 4.22 27.70 28.13
C LEU A 182 2.87 27.74 27.39
N PRO A 183 2.76 28.53 26.28
CA PRO A 183 1.56 28.52 25.47
C PRO A 183 1.30 27.07 25.02
N PRO A 184 0.02 26.62 24.96
CA PRO A 184 -0.30 25.29 24.48
C PRO A 184 0.31 25.13 23.10
N ASP A 185 1.08 24.06 22.92
CA ASP A 185 1.78 23.72 21.66
C ASP A 185 0.90 24.08 20.46
N GLU A 186 1.31 25.07 19.68
CA GLU A 186 0.55 25.56 18.52
C GLU A 186 0.44 24.51 17.41
N ASN A 187 1.17 23.40 17.53
CA ASN A 187 1.18 22.32 16.53
C ASN A 187 0.76 20.98 17.15
N CYS A 188 -0.31 20.41 16.63
CA CYS A 188 -0.82 19.08 17.02
C CYS A 188 0.21 17.96 16.90
N ASP A 189 1.21 18.10 16.04
CA ASP A 189 2.24 17.09 15.75
C ASP A 189 3.49 17.17 16.64
N SER A 190 3.72 18.28 17.37
CA SER A 190 5.01 18.59 17.99
C SER A 190 5.23 17.97 19.36
N SER A 191 4.22 17.39 20.00
CA SER A 191 4.27 16.89 21.37
C SER A 191 4.31 15.36 21.51
N LEU A 192 4.68 14.63 20.43
CA LEU A 192 4.70 13.16 20.45
C LEU A 192 5.83 12.63 21.36
N ASN A 193 5.47 11.78 22.33
CA ASN A 193 6.42 11.03 23.13
C ASN A 193 7.29 10.15 22.23
N ARG A 194 8.62 10.31 22.29
CA ARG A 194 9.57 9.61 21.44
C ARG A 194 9.43 8.07 21.56
N THR A 195 9.25 7.55 22.76
CA THR A 195 9.07 6.10 22.99
C THR A 195 7.79 5.60 22.33
N TYR A 196 6.70 6.36 22.45
CA TYR A 196 5.43 6.03 21.81
C TYR A 196 5.56 6.09 20.29
N ALA A 197 6.16 7.13 19.73
CA ALA A 197 6.35 7.27 18.28
C ALA A 197 7.14 6.08 17.69
N ILE A 198 8.21 5.65 18.34
CA ILE A 198 9.02 4.51 17.90
C ILE A 198 8.22 3.21 18.01
N SER A 199 7.59 2.92 19.15
CA SER A 199 6.84 1.67 19.36
C SER A 199 5.61 1.57 18.44
N SER A 200 4.88 2.66 18.27
CA SER A 200 3.75 2.74 17.35
C SER A 200 4.18 2.50 15.90
N SER A 201 5.25 3.14 15.45
CA SER A 201 5.81 2.93 14.11
C SER A 201 6.27 1.50 13.88
N LEU A 202 6.92 0.87 14.87
CA LEU A 202 7.34 -0.53 14.77
C LEU A 202 6.15 -1.47 14.57
N ILE A 203 5.10 -1.30 15.36
CA ILE A 203 3.92 -2.18 15.33
C ILE A 203 3.05 -1.90 14.10
N SER A 204 2.78 -0.64 13.79
CA SER A 204 1.83 -0.24 12.74
C SER A 204 2.43 -0.28 11.33
N PHE A 205 3.74 -0.11 11.19
CA PHE A 205 4.38 0.02 9.89
C PHE A 205 5.46 -1.04 9.65
N TYR A 206 6.50 -1.13 10.47
CA TYR A 206 7.66 -1.98 10.15
C TYR A 206 7.34 -3.47 10.17
N ILE A 207 6.55 -3.97 11.13
CA ILE A 207 6.17 -5.39 11.20
C ILE A 207 5.29 -5.78 10.00
N PRO A 208 4.19 -5.09 9.65
CA PRO A 208 3.41 -5.38 8.45
C PRO A 208 4.23 -5.31 7.15
N VAL A 209 5.09 -4.32 7.00
CA VAL A 209 5.96 -4.18 5.82
C VAL A 209 6.94 -5.36 5.72
N ALA A 210 7.54 -5.79 6.81
CA ALA A 210 8.41 -6.97 6.83
C ALA A 210 7.66 -8.25 6.40
N ILE A 211 6.43 -8.45 6.89
CA ILE A 211 5.56 -9.57 6.47
C ILE A 211 5.28 -9.48 4.96
N MET A 212 4.93 -8.31 4.45
CA MET A 212 4.70 -8.09 3.02
C MET A 212 5.93 -8.44 2.18
N LEU A 213 7.11 -7.93 2.55
CA LEU A 213 8.37 -8.19 1.83
C LEU A 213 8.70 -9.68 1.79
N VAL A 214 8.57 -10.39 2.92
CA VAL A 214 8.76 -11.84 3.00
C VAL A 214 7.76 -12.57 2.10
N THR A 215 6.50 -12.17 2.14
CA THR A 215 5.42 -12.77 1.36
C THR A 215 5.64 -12.58 -0.14
N TYR A 216 5.93 -11.37 -0.60
CA TYR A 216 6.22 -11.08 -2.01
C TYR A 216 7.49 -11.78 -2.50
N THR A 217 8.53 -11.86 -1.68
CA THR A 217 9.75 -12.62 -2.02
C THR A 217 9.43 -14.11 -2.22
N ARG A 218 8.57 -14.69 -1.38
CA ARG A 218 8.12 -16.07 -1.53
C ARG A 218 7.26 -16.28 -2.78
N ILE A 219 6.31 -15.37 -3.05
CA ILE A 219 5.51 -15.36 -4.28
C ILE A 219 6.42 -15.34 -5.51
N TYR A 220 7.39 -14.43 -5.54
CA TYR A 220 8.34 -14.32 -6.65
C TYR A 220 9.12 -15.63 -6.89
N ARG A 221 9.64 -16.24 -5.82
CA ARG A 221 10.35 -17.52 -5.91
C ARG A 221 9.48 -18.66 -6.45
N ILE A 222 8.21 -18.71 -6.02
CA ILE A 222 7.26 -19.73 -6.50
C ILE A 222 6.93 -19.49 -7.98
N ALA A 223 6.63 -18.25 -8.35
CA ALA A 223 6.34 -17.86 -9.74
C ALA A 223 7.51 -18.20 -10.67
N GLN A 224 8.76 -17.88 -10.29
CA GLN A 224 9.95 -18.24 -11.05
C GLN A 224 10.11 -19.74 -11.22
N LYS A 225 9.82 -20.53 -10.17
CA LYS A 225 9.87 -21.99 -10.24
C LYS A 225 8.79 -22.55 -11.19
N GLN A 226 7.59 -21.97 -11.19
CA GLN A 226 6.50 -22.36 -12.09
C GLN A 226 6.84 -22.05 -13.55
N ILE A 227 7.34 -20.83 -13.83
CA ILE A 227 7.77 -20.41 -15.17
C ILE A 227 8.84 -21.35 -15.72
N ARG A 228 9.87 -21.69 -14.92
CA ARG A 228 10.93 -22.65 -15.32
C ARG A 228 10.37 -24.04 -15.63
N ARG A 229 9.37 -24.52 -14.89
CA ARG A 229 8.72 -25.81 -15.17
C ARG A 229 7.94 -25.78 -16.47
N ILE A 230 7.16 -24.73 -16.73
CA ILE A 230 6.39 -24.56 -17.96
C ILE A 230 7.33 -24.51 -19.16
N SER A 231 8.39 -23.71 -19.12
CA SER A 231 9.34 -23.61 -20.22
C SER A 231 10.12 -24.93 -20.46
N ALA A 232 10.36 -25.73 -19.43
CA ALA A 232 10.96 -27.06 -19.60
C ALA A 232 9.98 -28.04 -20.26
N LEU A 233 8.69 -28.00 -19.89
CA LEU A 233 7.65 -28.82 -20.53
C LEU A 233 7.44 -28.45 -22.00
N GLU A 234 7.40 -27.14 -22.29
CA GLU A 234 7.27 -26.63 -23.67
C GLU A 234 8.44 -27.11 -24.55
N ARG A 235 9.68 -27.00 -24.07
CA ARG A 235 10.87 -27.51 -24.80
C ARG A 235 10.82 -29.03 -25.01
N ALA A 236 10.36 -29.77 -23.99
CA ALA A 236 10.21 -31.22 -24.11
C ALA A 236 9.12 -31.61 -25.15
N ALA A 237 7.99 -30.87 -25.14
CA ALA A 237 6.91 -31.08 -26.12
C ALA A 237 7.36 -30.73 -27.53
N GLU A 238 8.09 -29.66 -27.72
CA GLU A 238 8.64 -29.25 -29.02
C GLU A 238 9.68 -30.29 -29.55
N SER A 239 10.55 -30.78 -28.68
CA SER A 239 11.50 -31.83 -29.01
C SER A 239 10.80 -33.14 -29.39
N ALA A 240 9.72 -33.54 -28.71
CA ALA A 240 8.90 -34.68 -29.05
C ALA A 240 8.21 -34.53 -30.40
N LYS A 241 7.64 -33.33 -30.68
CA LYS A 241 7.02 -33.01 -31.97
C LYS A 241 8.01 -33.09 -33.13
N ASN A 242 9.22 -32.58 -32.95
CA ASN A 242 10.29 -32.60 -33.96
C ASN A 242 10.76 -34.03 -34.22
N ARG A 243 10.87 -34.90 -33.19
CA ARG A 243 11.19 -36.34 -33.36
C ARG A 243 10.09 -37.05 -34.15
N HIS A 244 8.82 -36.77 -33.88
CA HIS A 244 7.71 -37.37 -34.59
C HIS A 244 7.67 -36.97 -36.07
N SER A 245 7.94 -35.67 -36.37
CA SER A 245 8.06 -35.18 -37.73
C SER A 245 9.24 -35.78 -38.50
N SER A 246 10.39 -35.97 -37.82
CA SER A 246 11.58 -36.61 -38.42
C SER A 246 11.34 -38.07 -38.72
N MET A 247 10.64 -38.81 -37.84
CA MET A 247 10.29 -40.23 -38.03
C MET A 247 9.29 -40.43 -39.16
N GLY A 248 8.28 -39.52 -39.28
CA GLY A 248 7.31 -39.54 -40.38
C GLY A 248 7.97 -39.25 -41.74
N ASN A 249 8.97 -38.37 -41.79
CA ASN A 249 9.71 -38.08 -43.02
C ASN A 249 10.64 -39.24 -43.43
N SER A 250 11.23 -39.93 -42.47
CA SER A 250 12.08 -41.12 -42.74
C SER A 250 11.25 -42.27 -43.32
N SER A 251 10.08 -42.57 -42.75
CA SER A 251 9.16 -43.60 -43.26
C SER A 251 8.61 -43.28 -44.65
N ASN A 252 8.38 -42.01 -44.98
CA ASN A 252 7.96 -41.61 -46.34
C ASN A 252 9.11 -41.73 -47.37
N MET A 253 10.34 -41.44 -46.96
CA MET A 253 11.51 -41.58 -47.82
C MET A 253 11.80 -43.08 -48.12
N ASP A 254 11.66 -43.93 -47.12
CA ASP A 254 11.83 -45.38 -47.31
C ASP A 254 10.70 -46.01 -48.17
N CYS A 255 9.48 -45.50 -48.05
CA CYS A 255 8.36 -45.93 -48.91
C CYS A 255 8.54 -45.46 -50.34
N GLU A 256 8.99 -44.23 -50.56
CA GLU A 256 9.23 -43.71 -51.92
C GLU A 256 10.44 -44.36 -52.60
N SER A 257 11.51 -44.67 -51.86
CA SER A 257 12.66 -45.43 -52.36
C SER A 257 12.33 -46.87 -52.70
N SER A 258 11.49 -47.52 -51.90
CA SER A 258 11.00 -48.91 -52.15
C SER A 258 10.09 -48.94 -53.37
N PHE A 259 9.20 -47.95 -53.53
CA PHE A 259 8.34 -47.83 -54.71
C PHE A 259 9.14 -47.60 -56.02
N LYS A 260 10.15 -46.74 -55.98
CA LYS A 260 11.03 -46.46 -57.13
C LYS A 260 11.89 -47.71 -57.51
N MET A 261 12.31 -48.53 -56.54
CA MET A 261 13.02 -49.80 -56.83
C MET A 261 12.08 -50.87 -57.43
N SER A 262 10.83 -50.96 -56.98
CA SER A 262 9.83 -51.90 -57.57
C SER A 262 9.51 -51.49 -59.01
N PHE A 263 9.28 -50.25 -59.31
CA PHE A 263 8.99 -49.79 -60.67
C PHE A 263 10.16 -49.97 -61.65
N LYS A 264 11.40 -49.86 -61.18
CA LYS A 264 12.62 -50.05 -62.00
C LYS A 264 12.86 -51.54 -62.32
N ARG A 265 12.23 -52.47 -61.58
CA ARG A 265 12.34 -53.91 -61.81
C ARG A 265 11.33 -54.40 -62.85
N GLU A 266 10.16 -53.76 -62.98
CA GLU A 266 9.15 -54.07 -63.97
C GLU A 266 9.44 -53.57 -65.41
N THR A 267 10.30 -52.56 -65.53
CA THR A 267 10.66 -51.97 -66.83
C THR A 267 11.90 -52.66 -67.50
N LYS A 268 12.43 -53.77 -66.89
CA LYS A 268 13.55 -54.55 -67.43
C LYS A 268 13.25 -55.98 -67.83
N VAL A 269 11.99 -56.25 -68.17
CA VAL A 269 11.58 -57.53 -68.84
C VAL A 269 11.20 -57.30 -70.30
#